data_0fbd6b67775643b1f9790ada608cb8e0
#
_entry.id   0fbd6b67775643b1f9790ada608cb8e0
#
_cell.length_a   1.000
_cell.length_b   1.000
_cell.length_c   1.000
_cell.angle_alpha   90.00
_cell.angle_beta   90.00
_cell.angle_gamma   90.00
#
_symmetry.space_group_name_H-M   'P 1'
#
loop_
_entity.id
_entity.type
_entity.pdbx_description
1 polymer ?
#
loop_
_entity_poly.entity_id
_entity_poly.type
_entity_poly.pdbx_seq_one_letter_code
_entity_poly.pdbx_strand_id
1 'polypeptide(L)'
;MSEIKKIATRDSYGNTLVELGKEHDNLVVLDAYLAGATKTGVFKKEFPERHIDCGIAEGNMAGIAAGLATCGKVPFMSSFAMFAAGRAFEQVRNSIGYPHLNVKIGATHAGISVGE
;
A
#
# COMPACT_ATOMS: atom_id res chain seq x y z
N MET A 1 -1.30 27.74 -20.74
CA MET A 1 -0.83 27.32 -19.39
C MET A 1 -1.74 26.23 -18.86
N SER A 2 -1.17 25.16 -18.38
CA SER A 2 -1.96 24.13 -17.70
C SER A 2 -2.48 24.64 -16.36
N GLU A 3 -3.73 24.34 -16.08
CA GLU A 3 -4.34 24.67 -14.80
C GLU A 3 -3.71 23.87 -13.66
N ILE A 4 -3.36 24.54 -12.56
CA ILE A 4 -2.80 23.86 -11.37
C ILE A 4 -3.97 23.19 -10.65
N LYS A 5 -3.94 21.86 -10.60
CA LYS A 5 -4.92 21.08 -9.84
C LYS A 5 -4.36 20.75 -8.45
N LYS A 6 -5.15 21.04 -7.42
CA LYS A 6 -4.85 20.65 -6.04
C LYS A 6 -5.62 19.39 -5.72
N ILE A 7 -4.92 18.28 -5.55
CA ILE A 7 -5.53 17.00 -5.16
C ILE A 7 -4.84 16.44 -3.92
N ALA A 8 -5.56 15.67 -3.13
CA ALA A 8 -4.97 14.99 -1.99
C ALA A 8 -3.96 13.93 -2.47
N THR A 9 -2.83 13.81 -1.77
CA THR A 9 -1.79 12.84 -2.16
C THR A 9 -2.30 11.40 -2.21
N ARG A 10 -3.23 11.04 -1.32
CA ARG A 10 -3.85 9.71 -1.33
C ARG A 10 -4.69 9.44 -2.59
N ASP A 11 -5.37 10.45 -3.11
CA ASP A 11 -6.15 10.32 -4.35
C ASP A 11 -5.22 10.11 -5.55
N SER A 12 -4.13 10.89 -5.62
CA SER A 12 -3.08 10.71 -6.61
C SER A 12 -2.48 9.30 -6.53
N TYR A 13 -2.18 8.84 -5.32
CA TYR A 13 -1.65 7.50 -5.07
C TYR A 13 -2.59 6.40 -5.59
N GLY A 14 -3.87 6.45 -5.20
CA GLY A 14 -4.86 5.47 -5.65
C GLY A 14 -5.02 5.42 -7.17
N ASN A 15 -5.08 6.59 -7.81
CA ASN A 15 -5.19 6.68 -9.27
C ASN A 15 -3.93 6.15 -9.97
N THR A 16 -2.76 6.48 -9.46
CA THR A 16 -1.48 6.02 -10.02
C THR A 16 -1.33 4.50 -9.91
N LEU A 17 -1.80 3.89 -8.82
CA LEU A 17 -1.80 2.43 -8.69
C LEU A 17 -2.60 1.76 -9.81
N VAL A 18 -3.73 2.34 -10.21
CA VAL A 18 -4.52 1.81 -11.33
C VAL A 18 -3.74 1.90 -12.65
N GLU A 19 -3.10 3.04 -12.91
CA GLU A 19 -2.29 3.23 -14.11
C GLU A 19 -1.13 2.22 -14.14
N LEU A 20 -0.40 2.08 -13.05
CA LEU A 20 0.68 1.11 -12.93
C LEU A 20 0.19 -0.34 -13.06
N GLY A 21 -0.99 -0.63 -12.51
CA GLY A 21 -1.60 -1.95 -12.62
C GLY A 21 -1.95 -2.35 -14.05
N LYS A 22 -2.29 -1.38 -14.89
CA LYS A 22 -2.52 -1.60 -16.32
C LYS A 22 -1.23 -1.92 -17.09
N GLU A 23 -0.12 -1.37 -16.64
CA GLU A 23 1.19 -1.56 -17.28
C GLU A 23 1.95 -2.78 -16.75
N HIS A 24 1.68 -3.20 -15.51
CA HIS A 24 2.43 -4.24 -14.80
C HIS A 24 1.52 -5.30 -14.20
N ASP A 25 1.48 -6.47 -14.80
CA ASP A 25 0.63 -7.58 -14.36
C ASP A 25 1.03 -8.16 -13.00
N ASN A 26 2.28 -7.98 -12.60
CA ASN A 26 2.81 -8.48 -11.34
C ASN A 26 2.61 -7.54 -10.15
N LEU A 27 2.02 -6.37 -10.37
CA LEU A 27 1.71 -5.43 -9.30
C LEU A 27 0.49 -5.92 -8.51
N VAL A 28 0.61 -6.00 -7.20
CA VAL A 28 -0.47 -6.35 -6.27
C VAL A 28 -0.55 -5.30 -5.17
N VAL A 29 -1.73 -5.08 -4.62
CA VAL A 29 -1.98 -4.08 -3.59
C VAL A 29 -2.55 -4.76 -2.35
N LEU A 30 -2.00 -4.43 -1.19
CA LEU A 30 -2.45 -4.95 0.09
C LEU A 30 -2.90 -3.80 1.00
N ASP A 31 -3.91 -4.08 1.79
CA ASP A 31 -4.42 -3.19 2.83
C ASP A 31 -4.62 -3.93 4.14
N ALA A 32 -4.68 -3.14 5.21
CA ALA A 32 -5.09 -3.60 6.52
C ALA A 32 -6.42 -2.92 6.91
N TYR A 33 -7.50 -3.23 6.19
CA TYR A 33 -8.87 -2.74 6.41
C TYR A 33 -9.12 -1.27 6.01
N LEU A 34 -8.13 -0.52 5.55
CA LEU A 34 -8.22 0.92 5.32
C LEU A 34 -8.29 1.34 3.84
N ALA A 35 -8.72 0.45 2.95
CA ALA A 35 -8.73 0.70 1.50
C ALA A 35 -9.51 1.96 1.08
N GLY A 36 -10.59 2.28 1.79
CA GLY A 36 -11.37 3.50 1.54
C GLY A 36 -10.59 4.77 1.91
N ALA A 37 -9.88 4.74 3.03
CA ALA A 37 -9.12 5.90 3.52
C ALA A 37 -7.81 6.10 2.78
N THR A 38 -7.11 5.03 2.44
CA THR A 38 -5.84 5.06 1.68
C THR A 38 -6.03 5.24 0.18
N LYS A 39 -7.26 5.12 -0.29
CA LYS A 39 -7.66 5.17 -1.71
C LYS A 39 -7.19 3.99 -2.55
N THR A 40 -6.66 2.96 -1.94
CA THR A 40 -6.36 1.70 -2.63
C THR A 40 -7.62 0.96 -3.08
N GLY A 41 -8.78 1.32 -2.52
CA GLY A 41 -10.08 0.84 -2.98
C GLY A 41 -10.36 1.14 -4.45
N VAL A 42 -9.74 2.17 -5.02
CA VAL A 42 -9.82 2.48 -6.46
C VAL A 42 -9.16 1.36 -7.28
N PHE A 43 -8.00 0.89 -6.84
CA PHE A 43 -7.32 -0.27 -7.44
C PHE A 43 -8.14 -1.55 -7.28
N LYS A 44 -8.74 -1.77 -6.11
CA LYS A 44 -9.59 -2.93 -5.85
C LYS A 44 -10.76 -3.04 -6.83
N LYS A 45 -11.35 -1.91 -7.20
CA LYS A 45 -12.48 -1.89 -8.17
C LYS A 45 -12.04 -2.34 -9.56
N GLU A 46 -10.85 -1.94 -9.98
CA GLU A 46 -10.31 -2.26 -11.31
C GLU A 46 -9.71 -3.67 -11.35
N PHE A 47 -9.00 -4.06 -10.30
CA PHE A 47 -8.25 -5.32 -10.22
C PHE A 47 -8.56 -6.07 -8.92
N PRO A 48 -9.80 -6.55 -8.74
CA PRO A 48 -10.21 -7.18 -7.48
C PRO A 48 -9.38 -8.43 -7.14
N GLU A 49 -8.90 -9.16 -8.13
CA GLU A 49 -8.07 -10.37 -7.96
C GLU A 49 -6.62 -10.07 -7.57
N ARG A 50 -6.21 -8.80 -7.64
CA ARG A 50 -4.85 -8.35 -7.28
C ARG A 50 -4.84 -7.43 -6.06
N HIS A 51 -5.95 -7.34 -5.35
CA HIS A 51 -6.08 -6.60 -4.09
C HIS A 51 -6.33 -7.57 -2.95
N ILE A 52 -5.55 -7.45 -1.90
CA ILE A 52 -5.63 -8.32 -0.71
C ILE A 52 -5.89 -7.45 0.52
N ASP A 53 -7.02 -7.66 1.16
CA ASP A 53 -7.27 -7.07 2.47
C ASP A 53 -6.84 -8.07 3.55
N CYS A 54 -5.84 -7.68 4.33
CA CYS A 54 -5.28 -8.54 5.37
C CYS A 54 -6.01 -8.41 6.72
N GLY A 55 -7.09 -7.61 6.77
CA GLY A 55 -7.72 -7.24 8.02
C GLY A 55 -6.85 -6.25 8.82
N ILE A 56 -7.23 -5.96 10.05
CA ILE A 56 -6.46 -5.06 10.93
C ILE A 56 -5.26 -5.82 11.50
N ALA A 57 -4.26 -6.06 10.65
CA ALA A 57 -3.08 -6.87 10.96
C ALA A 57 -1.87 -6.41 10.14
N GLU A 58 -1.33 -5.23 10.44
CA GLU A 58 -0.28 -4.58 9.65
C GLU A 58 1.02 -5.38 9.63
N GLY A 59 1.38 -6.03 10.74
CA GLY A 59 2.55 -6.91 10.78
C GLY A 59 2.38 -8.12 9.85
N ASN A 60 1.21 -8.73 9.85
CA ASN A 60 0.89 -9.84 8.95
C ASN A 60 0.87 -9.37 7.48
N MET A 61 0.32 -8.19 7.21
CA MET A 61 0.36 -7.58 5.88
C MET A 61 1.80 -7.45 5.37
N ALA A 62 2.71 -6.97 6.20
CA ALA A 62 4.12 -6.85 5.84
C ALA A 62 4.74 -8.22 5.50
N GLY A 63 4.42 -9.26 6.29
CA GLY A 63 4.87 -10.63 6.04
C GLY A 63 4.32 -11.20 4.73
N ILE A 64 3.03 -10.97 4.44
CA ILE A 64 2.39 -11.40 3.18
C ILE A 64 3.05 -10.67 2.00
N ALA A 65 3.25 -9.36 2.10
CA ALA A 65 3.91 -8.58 1.07
C ALA A 65 5.34 -9.09 0.79
N ALA A 66 6.10 -9.39 1.85
CA ALA A 66 7.43 -9.97 1.72
C ALA A 66 7.39 -11.30 0.96
N GLY A 67 6.46 -12.20 1.31
CA GLY A 67 6.28 -13.47 0.62
C GLY A 67 5.94 -13.30 -0.85
N LEU A 68 5.02 -12.39 -1.18
CA LEU A 68 4.66 -12.07 -2.57
C LEU A 68 5.85 -11.55 -3.37
N ALA A 69 6.69 -10.72 -2.75
CA ALA A 69 7.90 -10.21 -3.40
C ALA A 69 8.87 -11.34 -3.74
N THR A 70 8.99 -12.36 -2.91
CA THR A 70 9.82 -13.54 -3.20
C THR A 70 9.28 -14.37 -4.37
N CYS A 71 7.99 -14.23 -4.68
CA CYS A 71 7.34 -14.93 -5.80
C CYS A 71 7.32 -14.11 -7.10
N GLY A 72 8.07 -13.02 -7.18
CA GLY A 72 8.15 -12.17 -8.38
C GLY A 72 7.05 -11.13 -8.51
N LYS A 73 6.23 -10.94 -7.49
CA LYS A 73 5.26 -9.84 -7.46
C LYS A 73 5.91 -8.55 -6.97
N VAL A 74 5.28 -7.44 -7.31
CA VAL A 74 5.62 -6.12 -6.78
C VAL A 74 4.47 -5.66 -5.89
N PRO A 75 4.53 -5.97 -4.59
CA PRO A 75 3.45 -5.60 -3.67
C PRO A 75 3.59 -4.15 -3.20
N PHE A 76 2.45 -3.45 -3.21
CA PHE A 76 2.26 -2.16 -2.56
C PHE A 76 1.39 -2.40 -1.33
N MET A 77 1.98 -2.28 -0.14
CA MET A 77 1.22 -2.38 1.12
C MET A 77 0.88 -0.99 1.64
N SER A 78 -0.37 -0.81 2.04
CA SER A 78 -0.88 0.50 2.44
C SER A 78 -1.67 0.44 3.75
N SER A 79 -1.40 1.40 4.59
CA SER A 79 -2.12 1.67 5.83
C SER A 79 -1.79 3.10 6.27
N PHE A 80 -2.31 3.54 7.41
CA PHE A 80 -1.86 4.80 7.99
C PHE A 80 -0.39 4.68 8.42
N ALA A 81 0.35 5.78 8.30
CA ALA A 81 1.79 5.82 8.57
C ALA A 81 2.14 5.32 9.97
N MET A 82 1.34 5.67 10.98
CA MET A 82 1.52 5.20 12.35
C MET A 82 1.49 3.67 12.42
N PHE A 83 0.62 3.02 11.67
CA PHE A 83 0.46 1.57 11.70
C PHE A 83 1.48 0.87 10.80
N ALA A 84 1.73 1.41 9.61
CA ALA A 84 2.69 0.83 8.68
C ALA A 84 4.14 0.96 9.19
N ALA A 85 4.48 2.10 9.79
CA ALA A 85 5.82 2.36 10.33
C ALA A 85 5.96 1.94 11.79
N GLY A 86 4.96 2.21 12.64
CA GLY A 86 5.02 1.92 14.06
C GLY A 86 4.69 0.47 14.37
N ARG A 87 3.46 0.05 14.10
CA ARG A 87 2.98 -1.29 14.47
C ARG A 87 3.69 -2.40 13.70
N ALA A 88 3.96 -2.20 12.43
CA ALA A 88 4.62 -3.20 11.57
C ALA A 88 6.15 -3.04 11.51
N PHE A 89 6.75 -2.19 12.34
CA PHE A 89 8.16 -1.83 12.25
C PHE A 89 9.08 -3.04 12.19
N GLU A 90 8.91 -4.01 13.08
CA GLU A 90 9.79 -5.18 13.14
C GLU A 90 9.68 -6.04 11.88
N GLN A 91 8.47 -6.27 11.39
CA GLN A 91 8.25 -7.04 10.17
C GLN A 91 8.83 -6.33 8.94
N VAL A 92 8.69 -5.01 8.87
CA VAL A 92 9.32 -4.22 7.80
C VAL A 92 10.84 -4.34 7.86
N ARG A 93 11.42 -4.20 9.04
CA ARG A 93 12.87 -4.32 9.23
C ARG A 93 13.38 -5.71 8.86
N ASN A 94 12.79 -6.74 9.44
CA ASN A 94 13.33 -8.11 9.37
C ASN A 94 12.88 -8.86 8.11
N SER A 95 11.62 -8.71 7.71
CA SER A 95 11.05 -9.49 6.60
C SER A 95 11.18 -8.81 5.25
N ILE A 96 11.30 -7.49 5.20
CA ILE A 96 11.41 -6.71 3.96
C ILE A 96 12.81 -6.11 3.80
N GLY A 97 13.25 -5.34 4.79
CA GLY A 97 14.50 -4.59 4.70
C GLY A 97 15.74 -5.49 4.72
N TYR A 98 15.83 -6.39 5.68
CA TYR A 98 16.98 -7.26 5.83
C TYR A 98 17.26 -8.12 4.58
N PRO A 99 16.25 -8.80 3.98
CA PRO A 99 16.45 -9.57 2.75
C PRO A 99 16.41 -8.73 1.47
N HIS A 100 16.32 -7.41 1.55
CA HIS A 100 16.27 -6.49 0.39
C HIS A 100 15.13 -6.79 -0.59
N LEU A 101 13.93 -7.07 -0.10
CA LEU A 101 12.77 -7.39 -0.94
C LEU A 101 12.14 -6.14 -1.53
N ASN A 102 11.63 -6.27 -2.76
CA ASN A 102 10.98 -5.17 -3.48
C ASN A 102 9.53 -5.01 -3.06
N VAL A 103 9.31 -4.54 -1.84
CA VAL A 103 7.99 -4.16 -1.32
C VAL A 103 7.90 -2.65 -1.27
N LYS A 104 6.81 -2.09 -1.81
CA LYS A 104 6.51 -0.67 -1.74
C LYS A 104 5.57 -0.41 -0.56
N ILE A 105 5.89 0.57 0.25
CA ILE A 105 5.08 0.93 1.43
C ILE A 105 4.45 2.28 1.18
N GLY A 106 3.16 2.28 0.84
CA GLY A 106 2.37 3.49 0.63
C GLY A 106 1.67 3.91 1.92
N ALA A 107 2.42 4.49 2.84
CA ALA A 107 1.89 4.95 4.12
C ALA A 107 1.21 6.31 3.97
N THR A 108 -0.03 6.40 4.42
CA THR A 108 -0.84 7.63 4.33
C THR A 108 -1.05 8.27 5.71
N HIS A 109 -1.64 9.46 5.73
CA HIS A 109 -2.05 10.12 6.97
C HIS A 109 -0.89 10.31 7.98
N ALA A 110 0.28 10.73 7.50
CA ALA A 110 1.47 10.94 8.34
C ALA A 110 1.46 12.26 9.13
N GLY A 111 0.58 13.18 8.78
CA GLY A 111 0.45 14.45 9.49
C GLY A 111 -0.40 14.35 10.74
N ILE A 112 -0.76 15.50 11.31
CA ILE A 112 -1.59 15.62 12.50
C ILE A 112 -3.09 15.66 12.19
N SER A 113 -3.48 15.27 10.99
CA SER A 113 -4.87 15.35 10.49
C SER A 113 -5.76 14.18 10.91
N VAL A 114 -5.18 13.11 11.43
CA VAL A 114 -5.92 11.95 11.90
C VAL A 114 -6.25 12.15 13.36
N GLY A 115 -7.56 12.07 13.69
CA GLY A 115 -8.03 12.12 15.06
C GLY A 115 -7.80 10.81 15.83
N GLU A 116 -8.34 10.74 17.03
CA GLU A 116 -8.28 9.55 17.87
C GLU A 116 -9.09 8.38 17.30
#